data_b8f9cde26c01be7d3e68fc1bf32cfdf1
#
_entry.id   b8f9cde26c01be7d3e68fc1bf32cfdf1
#
_cell.length_a   1.000
_cell.length_b   1.000
_cell.length_c   1.000
_cell.angle_alpha   90.00
_cell.angle_beta   90.00
_cell.angle_gamma   90.00
#
_symmetry.space_group_name_H-M   'P 1'
#
loop_
_entity.id
_entity.type
_entity.pdbx_description
1 polymer ?
#
loop_
_entity_poly.entity_id
_entity_poly.type
_entity_poly.pdbx_seq_one_letter_code
_entity_poly.pdbx_strand_id
1 'polypeptide(L)'
;QKLKQLCYYLVSIGTTVVAKKGRNLVTAMKNGDIDTAIGMYPKNIFLTYGINDIEAYQNSDTFIKLYGEVVDKIQSKLPNTNIYICSILPVTSSAISKQPKYNNISSWNQDIKNLCNKKGVTYIDANSVLANGGYEPDGIHFGVKGIKKWLDLFIQSANL
;
A
#
# COMPACT_ATOMS: atom_id res chain seq x y z
N GLN A 1 -11.61 -4.05 19.93
CA GLN A 1 -11.34 -5.49 19.81
C GLN A 1 -10.68 -5.86 18.47
N LYS A 2 -11.17 -5.35 17.31
CA LYS A 2 -10.65 -5.66 15.96
C LYS A 2 -9.18 -5.24 15.77
N LEU A 3 -8.81 -4.04 16.21
CA LEU A 3 -7.44 -3.52 16.14
C LEU A 3 -6.45 -4.32 17.02
N LYS A 4 -6.88 -4.78 18.19
CA LYS A 4 -6.05 -5.60 19.08
C LYS A 4 -5.67 -6.94 18.43
N GLN A 5 -6.61 -7.59 17.76
CA GLN A 5 -6.37 -8.89 17.11
C GLN A 5 -5.40 -8.76 15.91
N LEU A 6 -5.48 -7.65 15.16
CA LEU A 6 -4.54 -7.32 14.10
C LEU A 6 -3.14 -7.04 14.66
N CYS A 7 -3.04 -6.28 15.76
CA CYS A 7 -1.77 -6.02 16.45
C CYS A 7 -1.09 -7.30 16.94
N TYR A 8 -1.84 -8.26 17.50
CA TYR A 8 -1.28 -9.55 17.91
C TYR A 8 -0.71 -10.34 16.74
N TYR A 9 -1.41 -10.38 15.61
CA TYR A 9 -0.92 -11.06 14.41
C TYR A 9 0.36 -10.42 13.86
N LEU A 10 0.41 -9.10 13.78
CA LEU A 10 1.59 -8.35 13.32
C LEU A 10 2.80 -8.52 14.26
N VAL A 11 2.56 -8.53 15.58
CA VAL A 11 3.62 -8.75 16.57
C VAL A 11 4.22 -10.16 16.43
N SER A 12 3.41 -11.17 16.12
CA SER A 12 3.91 -12.55 15.97
C SER A 12 4.88 -12.74 14.81
N ILE A 13 4.85 -11.87 13.79
CA ILE A 13 5.75 -11.90 12.63
C ILE A 13 6.82 -10.80 12.67
N GLY A 14 6.96 -10.09 13.80
CA GLY A 14 7.97 -9.03 13.95
C GLY A 14 7.78 -7.81 13.04
N THR A 15 6.53 -7.45 12.72
CA THR A 15 6.19 -6.35 11.81
C THR A 15 5.84 -5.07 12.57
N THR A 16 6.36 -3.94 12.11
CA THR A 16 5.96 -2.60 12.56
C THR A 16 5.13 -1.91 11.49
N VAL A 17 4.07 -1.21 11.91
CA VAL A 17 3.19 -0.48 11.00
C VAL A 17 3.36 1.02 11.22
N VAL A 18 3.74 1.74 10.14
CA VAL A 18 3.78 3.20 10.07
C VAL A 18 2.62 3.66 9.20
N ALA A 19 1.47 3.94 9.82
CA ALA A 19 0.27 4.31 9.10
C ALA A 19 -0.60 5.30 9.89
N LYS A 20 -1.28 6.19 9.17
CA LYS A 20 -2.32 7.07 9.71
C LYS A 20 -3.48 7.18 8.72
N LYS A 21 -4.69 7.31 9.25
CA LYS A 21 -5.92 7.51 8.45
C LYS A 21 -5.76 8.71 7.52
N GLY A 22 -6.19 8.58 6.27
CA GLY A 22 -6.19 9.65 5.27
C GLY A 22 -4.80 10.00 4.71
N ARG A 23 -3.76 9.22 5.00
CA ARG A 23 -2.42 9.44 4.44
C ARG A 23 -2.40 9.20 2.94
N ASN A 24 -1.95 10.19 2.20
CA ASN A 24 -1.46 10.05 0.83
C ASN A 24 0.08 10.14 0.82
N LEU A 25 0.69 9.91 -0.31
CA LEU A 25 2.15 9.82 -0.43
C LEU A 25 2.85 11.15 -0.08
N VAL A 26 2.29 12.28 -0.54
CA VAL A 26 2.83 13.64 -0.20
C VAL A 26 2.83 13.88 1.29
N THR A 27 1.71 13.58 1.96
CA THR A 27 1.59 13.79 3.40
C THR A 27 2.46 12.83 4.20
N ALA A 28 2.65 11.59 3.71
CA ALA A 28 3.57 10.64 4.32
C ALA A 28 5.02 11.12 4.26
N MET A 29 5.45 11.63 3.10
CA MET A 29 6.79 12.21 2.93
C MET A 29 6.97 13.44 3.83
N LYS A 30 6.02 14.39 3.78
CA LYS A 30 6.09 15.65 4.56
C LYS A 30 6.13 15.42 6.06
N ASN A 31 5.42 14.41 6.55
CA ASN A 31 5.32 14.12 7.98
C ASN A 31 6.40 13.16 8.49
N GLY A 32 7.35 12.74 7.64
CA GLY A 32 8.45 11.88 8.02
C GLY A 32 8.09 10.41 8.21
N ASP A 33 6.94 9.94 7.70
CA ASP A 33 6.53 8.53 7.84
C ASP A 33 7.54 7.61 7.13
N ILE A 34 8.06 8.03 5.98
CA ILE A 34 9.07 7.29 5.21
C ILE A 34 10.42 7.28 5.97
N ASP A 35 10.82 8.41 6.56
CA ASP A 35 12.04 8.51 7.36
C ASP A 35 11.96 7.65 8.63
N THR A 36 10.79 7.62 9.25
CA THR A 36 10.51 6.74 10.40
C THR A 36 10.69 5.26 10.01
N ALA A 37 10.12 4.84 8.87
CA ALA A 37 10.26 3.47 8.39
C ALA A 37 11.73 3.12 8.05
N ILE A 38 12.47 4.03 7.40
CA ILE A 38 13.89 3.87 7.11
C ILE A 38 14.71 3.75 8.40
N GLY A 39 14.40 4.55 9.40
CA GLY A 39 15.10 4.55 10.71
C GLY A 39 14.95 3.26 11.51
N MET A 40 14.02 2.38 11.14
CA MET A 40 13.85 1.05 11.73
C MET A 40 14.79 -0.01 11.13
N TYR A 41 15.51 0.29 10.04
CA TYR A 41 16.40 -0.63 9.34
C TYR A 41 15.75 -1.97 8.97
N PRO A 42 14.56 -1.97 8.36
CA PRO A 42 13.83 -3.19 8.07
C PRO A 42 14.53 -4.03 6.98
N LYS A 43 14.46 -5.36 7.10
CA LYS A 43 14.86 -6.28 6.03
C LYS A 43 13.90 -6.21 4.83
N ASN A 44 12.62 -6.04 5.11
CA ASN A 44 11.56 -5.92 4.12
C ASN A 44 10.69 -4.69 4.42
N ILE A 45 10.37 -3.90 3.42
CA ILE A 45 9.49 -2.75 3.53
C ILE A 45 8.32 -2.89 2.54
N PHE A 46 7.10 -2.74 3.03
CA PHE A 46 5.87 -2.82 2.22
C PHE A 46 5.24 -1.44 2.13
N LEU A 47 5.05 -0.94 0.93
CA LEU A 47 4.45 0.35 0.65
C LEU A 47 3.04 0.17 0.07
N THR A 48 2.05 0.86 0.64
CA THR A 48 0.63 0.66 0.33
C THR A 48 -0.10 1.99 0.17
N TYR A 49 0.41 2.85 -0.69
CA TYR A 49 -0.19 4.15 -1.01
C TYR A 49 -1.04 4.08 -2.28
N GLY A 50 -1.92 5.06 -2.46
CA GLY A 50 -2.63 5.27 -3.71
C GLY A 50 -4.11 5.59 -3.57
N ILE A 51 -4.85 4.97 -2.64
CA ILE A 51 -6.30 5.21 -2.53
C ILE A 51 -6.65 6.67 -2.20
N ASN A 52 -5.87 7.31 -1.31
CA ASN A 52 -6.04 8.73 -1.00
C ASN A 52 -5.35 9.64 -2.03
N ASP A 53 -4.38 9.10 -2.76
CA ASP A 53 -3.68 9.84 -3.83
C ASP A 53 -4.57 9.98 -5.07
N ILE A 54 -5.32 8.95 -5.44
CA ILE A 54 -6.22 8.97 -6.60
C ILE A 54 -7.32 10.03 -6.45
N GLU A 55 -7.72 10.34 -5.23
CA GLU A 55 -8.65 11.44 -4.96
C GLU A 55 -8.00 12.81 -5.15
N ALA A 56 -6.70 12.92 -4.85
CA ALA A 56 -5.96 14.18 -4.83
C ALA A 56 -5.52 14.65 -6.24
N TYR A 57 -5.27 13.71 -7.17
CA TYR A 57 -4.71 14.02 -8.49
C TYR A 57 -5.70 13.73 -9.63
N GLN A 58 -5.48 14.36 -10.79
CA GLN A 58 -6.27 14.11 -12.00
C GLN A 58 -5.80 12.87 -12.76
N ASN A 59 -4.49 12.58 -12.70
CA ASN A 59 -3.85 11.42 -13.30
C ASN A 59 -2.75 10.89 -12.37
N SER A 60 -2.11 9.79 -12.73
CA SER A 60 -1.10 9.12 -11.93
C SER A 60 0.29 9.76 -11.99
N ASP A 61 0.57 10.68 -12.91
CA ASP A 61 1.93 11.15 -13.21
C ASP A 61 2.68 11.67 -11.99
N THR A 62 2.06 12.60 -11.25
CA THR A 62 2.64 13.17 -10.03
C THR A 62 2.82 12.11 -8.94
N PHE A 63 1.84 11.24 -8.76
CA PHE A 63 1.89 10.15 -7.79
C PHE A 63 3.03 9.17 -8.11
N ILE A 64 3.15 8.74 -9.36
CA ILE A 64 4.21 7.82 -9.81
C ILE A 64 5.60 8.45 -9.68
N LYS A 65 5.73 9.74 -10.00
CA LYS A 65 6.99 10.48 -9.79
C LYS A 65 7.39 10.46 -8.31
N LEU A 66 6.47 10.85 -7.42
CA LEU A 66 6.72 10.87 -5.97
C LEU A 66 7.01 9.47 -5.42
N TYR A 67 6.30 8.46 -5.91
CA TYR A 67 6.56 7.08 -5.50
C TYR A 67 7.97 6.62 -5.91
N GLY A 68 8.40 7.00 -7.11
CA GLY A 68 9.77 6.76 -7.57
C GLY A 68 10.81 7.43 -6.66
N GLU A 69 10.57 8.66 -6.23
CA GLU A 69 11.45 9.39 -5.28
C GLU A 69 11.51 8.68 -3.91
N VAL A 70 10.38 8.15 -3.41
CA VAL A 70 10.36 7.35 -2.17
C VAL A 70 11.19 6.07 -2.33
N VAL A 71 11.04 5.35 -3.43
CA VAL A 71 11.83 4.14 -3.71
C VAL A 71 13.33 4.48 -3.76
N ASP A 72 13.71 5.53 -4.51
CA ASP A 72 15.11 5.96 -4.61
C ASP A 72 15.69 6.32 -3.23
N LYS A 73 14.93 7.02 -2.42
CA LYS A 73 15.31 7.37 -1.05
C LYS A 73 15.58 6.12 -0.20
N ILE A 74 14.68 5.14 -0.25
CA ILE A 74 14.83 3.89 0.51
C ILE A 74 16.06 3.13 -0.01
N GLN A 75 16.20 2.94 -1.31
CA GLN A 75 17.33 2.22 -1.91
C GLN A 75 18.67 2.87 -1.56
N SER A 76 18.74 4.21 -1.56
CA SER A 76 19.96 4.94 -1.22
C SER A 76 20.37 4.82 0.25
N LYS A 77 19.39 4.73 1.16
CA LYS A 77 19.63 4.63 2.61
C LYS A 77 19.75 3.19 3.09
N LEU A 78 19.07 2.27 2.44
CA LEU A 78 18.95 0.87 2.83
C LEU A 78 19.16 -0.04 1.61
N PRO A 79 20.37 -0.15 1.06
CA PRO A 79 20.65 -0.85 -0.20
C PRO A 79 20.35 -2.35 -0.15
N ASN A 80 20.27 -2.94 1.04
CA ASN A 80 19.98 -4.37 1.23
C ASN A 80 18.53 -4.66 1.66
N THR A 81 17.67 -3.65 1.72
CA THR A 81 16.26 -3.80 2.06
C THR A 81 15.45 -4.21 0.84
N ASN A 82 14.65 -5.26 0.96
CA ASN A 82 13.70 -5.63 -0.07
C ASN A 82 12.50 -4.68 -0.02
N ILE A 83 12.15 -4.09 -1.16
CA ILE A 83 11.02 -3.15 -1.29
C ILE A 83 9.90 -3.83 -2.05
N TYR A 84 8.71 -3.79 -1.48
CA TYR A 84 7.47 -4.32 -2.04
C TYR A 84 6.47 -3.18 -2.16
N ILE A 85 5.88 -3.00 -3.34
CA ILE A 85 4.79 -2.04 -3.56
C ILE A 85 3.52 -2.80 -3.86
N CYS A 86 2.52 -2.61 -3.01
CA CYS A 86 1.21 -3.21 -3.19
C CYS A 86 0.36 -2.36 -4.15
N SER A 87 -0.44 -3.03 -4.98
CA SER A 87 -1.46 -2.39 -5.78
C SER A 87 -2.44 -1.60 -4.90
N ILE A 88 -3.01 -0.54 -5.44
CA ILE A 88 -4.20 0.10 -4.86
C ILE A 88 -5.29 -0.97 -4.82
N LEU A 89 -5.91 -1.12 -3.64
CA LEU A 89 -6.96 -2.11 -3.45
C LEU A 89 -8.21 -1.72 -4.23
N PRO A 90 -8.90 -2.67 -4.85
CA PRO A 90 -10.16 -2.37 -5.52
C PRO A 90 -11.22 -1.96 -4.49
N VAL A 91 -12.19 -1.20 -4.96
CA VAL A 91 -13.32 -0.71 -4.18
C VAL A 91 -14.63 -1.22 -4.77
N THR A 92 -15.71 -1.13 -4.02
CA THR A 92 -17.03 -1.54 -4.50
C THR A 92 -17.59 -0.58 -5.55
N SER A 93 -18.54 -1.06 -6.38
CA SER A 93 -19.28 -0.22 -7.32
C SER A 93 -19.99 0.96 -6.64
N SER A 94 -20.47 0.77 -5.41
CA SER A 94 -21.07 1.84 -4.61
C SER A 94 -20.06 2.93 -4.26
N ALA A 95 -18.83 2.58 -3.94
CA ALA A 95 -17.76 3.55 -3.70
C ALA A 95 -17.37 4.29 -4.98
N ILE A 96 -17.30 3.59 -6.13
CA ILE A 96 -17.07 4.21 -7.45
C ILE A 96 -18.16 5.20 -7.80
N SER A 97 -19.43 4.86 -7.53
CA SER A 97 -20.56 5.79 -7.79
C SER A 97 -20.46 7.07 -6.98
N LYS A 98 -19.91 7.02 -5.77
CA LYS A 98 -19.69 8.21 -4.92
C LYS A 98 -18.44 8.99 -5.30
N GLN A 99 -17.39 8.33 -5.77
CA GLN A 99 -16.12 8.89 -6.17
C GLN A 99 -15.66 8.30 -7.51
N PRO A 100 -16.07 8.90 -8.66
CA PRO A 100 -15.78 8.36 -9.98
C PRO A 100 -14.30 8.18 -10.34
N LYS A 101 -13.39 8.90 -9.65
CA LYS A 101 -11.94 8.74 -9.85
C LYS A 101 -11.46 7.32 -9.56
N TYR A 102 -12.17 6.55 -8.75
CA TYR A 102 -11.83 5.16 -8.47
C TYR A 102 -11.96 4.23 -9.70
N ASN A 103 -12.62 4.66 -10.78
CA ASN A 103 -12.58 3.95 -12.05
C ASN A 103 -11.14 3.83 -12.61
N ASN A 104 -10.25 4.72 -12.20
CA ASN A 104 -8.85 4.75 -12.66
C ASN A 104 -7.92 3.82 -11.86
N ILE A 105 -8.41 3.10 -10.84
CA ILE A 105 -7.56 2.20 -10.01
C ILE A 105 -6.77 1.22 -10.88
N SER A 106 -7.40 0.61 -11.87
CA SER A 106 -6.74 -0.36 -12.74
C SER A 106 -5.58 0.24 -13.53
N SER A 107 -5.77 1.42 -14.13
CA SER A 107 -4.71 2.11 -14.88
C SER A 107 -3.58 2.57 -13.96
N TRP A 108 -3.89 3.10 -12.79
CA TRP A 108 -2.89 3.48 -11.79
C TRP A 108 -2.08 2.27 -11.29
N ASN A 109 -2.73 1.13 -11.11
CA ASN A 109 -2.04 -0.11 -10.74
C ASN A 109 -1.08 -0.59 -11.85
N GLN A 110 -1.44 -0.39 -13.11
CA GLN A 110 -0.52 -0.68 -14.22
C GLN A 110 0.71 0.26 -14.18
N ASP A 111 0.51 1.54 -13.86
CA ASP A 111 1.59 2.51 -13.73
C ASP A 111 2.50 2.19 -12.53
N ILE A 112 1.93 1.76 -11.39
CA ILE A 112 2.69 1.26 -10.24
C ILE A 112 3.53 0.03 -10.64
N LYS A 113 2.94 -0.92 -11.37
CA LYS A 113 3.65 -2.11 -11.85
C LYS A 113 4.81 -1.76 -12.76
N ASN A 114 4.61 -0.80 -13.68
CA ASN A 114 5.65 -0.28 -14.56
C ASN A 114 6.78 0.40 -13.77
N LEU A 115 6.44 1.18 -12.73
CA LEU A 115 7.41 1.78 -11.82
C LEU A 115 8.23 0.71 -11.10
N CYS A 116 7.60 -0.34 -10.57
CA CYS A 116 8.28 -1.45 -9.90
C CYS A 116 9.30 -2.12 -10.84
N ASN A 117 8.92 -2.41 -12.08
CA ASN A 117 9.81 -2.97 -13.08
C ASN A 117 11.00 -2.05 -13.36
N LYS A 118 10.75 -0.74 -13.51
CA LYS A 118 11.81 0.26 -13.77
C LYS A 118 12.78 0.40 -12.59
N LYS A 119 12.29 0.29 -11.36
CA LYS A 119 13.09 0.46 -10.13
C LYS A 119 13.70 -0.83 -9.61
N GLY A 120 13.36 -1.98 -10.19
CA GLY A 120 13.85 -3.28 -9.73
C GLY A 120 13.29 -3.66 -8.35
N VAL A 121 12.04 -3.27 -8.04
CA VAL A 121 11.35 -3.61 -6.79
C VAL A 121 10.15 -4.52 -7.06
N THR A 122 9.65 -5.18 -6.03
CA THR A 122 8.58 -6.18 -6.20
C THR A 122 7.21 -5.53 -6.18
N TYR A 123 6.41 -5.81 -7.22
CA TYR A 123 4.99 -5.47 -7.25
C TYR A 123 4.16 -6.59 -6.63
N ILE A 124 3.24 -6.25 -5.72
CA ILE A 124 2.27 -7.18 -5.14
C ILE A 124 0.88 -6.84 -5.70
N ASP A 125 0.30 -7.76 -6.46
CA ASP A 125 -1.08 -7.63 -6.93
C ASP A 125 -2.05 -8.13 -5.85
N ALA A 126 -2.74 -7.21 -5.20
CA ALA A 126 -3.73 -7.50 -4.16
C ALA A 126 -5.17 -7.61 -4.69
N ASN A 127 -5.40 -7.56 -6.01
CA ASN A 127 -6.75 -7.67 -6.57
C ASN A 127 -7.41 -9.02 -6.23
N SER A 128 -6.63 -10.10 -6.12
CA SER A 128 -7.13 -11.43 -5.77
C SER A 128 -7.65 -11.54 -4.32
N VAL A 129 -7.24 -10.64 -3.44
CA VAL A 129 -7.64 -10.67 -2.02
C VAL A 129 -9.14 -10.42 -1.84
N LEU A 130 -9.78 -9.78 -2.80
CA LEU A 130 -11.15 -9.28 -2.67
C LEU A 130 -12.24 -10.17 -3.23
N ALA A 131 -11.89 -11.22 -3.93
CA ALA A 131 -12.86 -12.10 -4.60
C ALA A 131 -13.96 -12.68 -3.66
N ASN A 132 -13.87 -12.47 -2.35
CA ASN A 132 -14.74 -13.11 -1.37
C ASN A 132 -15.43 -12.18 -0.35
N GLY A 133 -15.60 -10.89 -0.67
CA GLY A 133 -16.28 -9.95 0.21
C GLY A 133 -15.48 -9.64 1.49
N GLY A 134 -15.79 -8.54 2.15
CA GLY A 134 -15.11 -8.17 3.38
C GLY A 134 -14.77 -6.69 3.46
N TYR A 135 -15.53 -5.86 2.75
CA TYR A 135 -15.46 -4.41 2.91
C TYR A 135 -16.19 -3.96 4.17
N GLU A 136 -15.70 -2.88 4.75
CA GLU A 136 -16.48 -2.06 5.67
C GLU A 136 -17.63 -1.37 4.89
N PRO A 137 -18.64 -0.79 5.57
CA PRO A 137 -19.81 -0.20 4.90
C PRO A 137 -19.51 0.91 3.89
N ASP A 138 -18.31 1.52 3.93
CA ASP A 138 -17.91 2.55 2.97
C ASP A 138 -17.54 1.99 1.58
N GLY A 139 -17.34 0.67 1.50
CA GLY A 139 -16.97 0.00 0.25
C GLY A 139 -15.53 0.23 -0.19
N ILE A 140 -14.70 0.82 0.66
CA ILE A 140 -13.30 1.17 0.40
C ILE A 140 -12.37 0.39 1.36
N HIS A 141 -12.64 0.49 2.66
CA HIS A 141 -11.81 -0.17 3.67
C HIS A 141 -12.17 -1.64 3.83
N PHE A 142 -11.17 -2.44 4.13
CA PHE A 142 -11.35 -3.86 4.39
C PHE A 142 -11.81 -4.12 5.82
N GLY A 143 -12.73 -5.05 5.96
CA GLY A 143 -13.02 -5.69 7.24
C GLY A 143 -11.88 -6.63 7.66
N VAL A 144 -11.96 -7.13 8.89
CA VAL A 144 -10.91 -7.98 9.52
C VAL A 144 -10.48 -9.15 8.64
N LYS A 145 -11.45 -9.83 7.99
CA LYS A 145 -11.14 -10.98 7.11
C LYS A 145 -10.33 -10.58 5.87
N GLY A 146 -10.64 -9.43 5.27
CA GLY A 146 -9.92 -8.91 4.13
C GLY A 146 -8.50 -8.48 4.51
N ILE A 147 -8.36 -7.80 5.63
CA ILE A 147 -7.05 -7.38 6.15
C ILE A 147 -6.15 -8.59 6.40
N LYS A 148 -6.68 -9.66 7.01
CA LYS A 148 -5.88 -10.88 7.24
C LYS A 148 -5.36 -11.46 5.94
N LYS A 149 -6.22 -11.65 4.94
CA LYS A 149 -5.81 -12.17 3.62
C LYS A 149 -4.77 -11.27 2.94
N TRP A 150 -4.92 -9.96 3.07
CA TRP A 150 -3.97 -9.00 2.54
C TRP A 150 -2.58 -9.12 3.19
N LEU A 151 -2.52 -9.29 4.51
CA LEU A 151 -1.27 -9.54 5.23
C LEU A 151 -0.66 -10.89 4.87
N ASP A 152 -1.48 -11.95 4.74
CA ASP A 152 -1.01 -13.27 4.29
C ASP A 152 -0.34 -13.18 2.89
N LEU A 153 -0.88 -12.33 2.00
CA LEU A 153 -0.27 -12.07 0.70
C LEU A 153 1.13 -11.42 0.82
N PHE A 154 1.32 -10.49 1.76
CA PHE A 154 2.64 -9.88 2.00
C PHE A 154 3.64 -10.91 2.51
N ILE A 155 3.23 -11.74 3.47
CA ILE A 155 4.05 -12.82 4.03
C ILE A 155 4.50 -13.77 2.91
N GLN A 156 3.55 -14.22 2.08
CA GLN A 156 3.84 -15.10 0.94
C GLN A 156 4.78 -14.43 -0.08
N SER A 157 4.56 -13.15 -0.39
CA SER A 157 5.37 -12.42 -1.37
C SER A 157 6.81 -12.22 -0.92
N ALA A 158 7.07 -12.18 0.38
CA ALA A 158 8.39 -11.99 0.96
C ALA A 158 9.03 -13.30 1.49
N ASN A 159 8.36 -14.44 1.35
CA ASN A 159 8.77 -15.74 1.88
C ASN A 159 9.07 -15.69 3.40
N LEU A 160 8.16 -15.09 4.16
CA LEU A 160 8.23 -14.91 5.62
C LEU A 160 7.44 -16.01 6.35
#